data_05972a8b66ca4c7984ed88092ab6a15f
#
_entry.id   05972a8b66ca4c7984ed88092ab6a15f
#
_cell.length_a   1.000
_cell.length_b   1.000
_cell.length_c   1.000
_cell.angle_alpha   90.00
_cell.angle_beta   90.00
_cell.angle_gamma   90.00
#
_symmetry.space_group_name_H-M   'P 1'
#
loop_
_entity.id
_entity.type
_entity.pdbx_description
1 polymer ?
#
loop_
_entity_poly.entity_id
_entity_poly.type
_entity_poly.pdbx_seq_one_letter_code
_entity_poly.pdbx_strand_id
1 'polypeptide(L)'
;MAQLVEHHLAKVRVAGSNPVVRSRSSAALRTALSLVATLFLVGCANQESGRPDAYVAAASDTRDAFTELAMELKSAKGVEVEFVFGSSGMLREQVLNGAPYDVYVSANSQFVAEVVEAGFARPANVREYALGVLAMISRDGVGLPAPATPGATSSDPSSILSTLGGTSRIAIANPAHAPYGVAAKEMLQSLNVSDDVADRLILAENVADAVRIVEAGEADFGFVALALVRDREHRVVDTSLHQPIRQTAALTKRGEKNAAARTFYDALVSPEGVAVLRKYGFVVEGQE
;
A
#
# COMPACT_ATOMS: atom_id res chain seq x y z
N MET A 1 32.73 2.65 -43.92
CA MET A 1 31.73 2.14 -44.88
C MET A 1 30.37 2.24 -44.17
N ALA A 2 29.57 3.19 -44.62
CA ALA A 2 28.23 3.42 -44.11
C ALA A 2 27.26 2.59 -44.94
N GLN A 3 26.29 1.94 -44.32
CA GLN A 3 25.09 1.46 -44.99
C GLN A 3 23.87 1.95 -44.28
N LEU A 4 23.16 2.79 -45.01
CA LEU A 4 21.83 3.31 -44.82
C LEU A 4 20.80 2.17 -44.90
N VAL A 5 19.82 2.17 -43.99
CA VAL A 5 18.59 1.39 -44.18
C VAL A 5 17.43 2.39 -44.15
N GLU A 6 16.77 2.50 -45.35
CA GLU A 6 15.64 3.38 -45.59
C GLU A 6 14.33 2.82 -44.98
N HIS A 7 13.56 3.72 -44.39
CA HIS A 7 12.19 3.49 -43.93
C HIS A 7 11.21 3.52 -45.12
N HIS A 8 10.41 2.47 -45.27
CA HIS A 8 9.24 2.44 -46.12
C HIS A 8 8.01 2.94 -45.37
N LEU A 9 7.55 4.13 -45.78
CA LEU A 9 6.24 4.70 -45.39
C LEU A 9 5.15 4.16 -46.34
N ALA A 10 4.22 3.41 -45.79
CA ALA A 10 3.02 2.99 -46.53
C ALA A 10 1.99 4.13 -46.54
N LYS A 11 1.71 4.65 -47.74
CA LYS A 11 0.64 5.61 -48.01
C LYS A 11 -0.72 4.92 -48.04
N VAL A 12 -1.63 5.31 -47.18
CA VAL A 12 -3.05 4.98 -47.30
C VAL A 12 -3.73 6.01 -48.21
N ARG A 13 -4.31 5.53 -49.29
CA ARG A 13 -5.13 6.32 -50.22
C ARG A 13 -6.54 6.43 -49.69
N VAL A 14 -7.04 7.65 -49.62
CA VAL A 14 -8.46 7.97 -49.47
C VAL A 14 -9.07 8.01 -50.85
N ALA A 15 -10.13 7.22 -51.09
CA ALA A 15 -10.98 7.34 -52.28
C ALA A 15 -12.35 7.83 -51.81
N GLY A 16 -12.74 8.95 -52.41
CA GLY A 16 -14.02 9.57 -52.20
C GLY A 16 -15.09 9.13 -53.21
N SER A 17 -16.24 9.65 -52.95
CA SER A 17 -17.36 10.00 -53.81
C SER A 17 -18.67 9.29 -53.52
N ASN A 18 -19.62 10.17 -53.18
CA ASN A 18 -21.07 9.96 -53.06
C ASN A 18 -21.73 9.56 -54.37
N PRO A 19 -22.92 8.97 -54.29
CA PRO A 19 -24.03 9.68 -54.89
C PRO A 19 -25.23 9.92 -53.97
N VAL A 20 -25.81 11.10 -54.14
CA VAL A 20 -27.05 11.57 -53.59
C VAL A 20 -28.22 10.83 -54.22
N VAL A 21 -29.04 10.15 -53.37
CA VAL A 21 -30.37 9.70 -53.80
C VAL A 21 -31.41 10.46 -52.97
N ARG A 22 -32.15 11.34 -53.66
CA ARG A 22 -33.38 11.93 -53.13
C ARG A 22 -34.50 10.90 -53.21
N SER A 23 -35.12 10.61 -52.05
CA SER A 23 -36.43 9.96 -52.03
C SER A 23 -37.36 10.75 -51.10
N ARG A 24 -38.56 10.99 -51.60
CA ARG A 24 -39.64 11.78 -51.01
C ARG A 24 -40.44 10.95 -50.03
N SER A 25 -40.86 11.65 -48.98
CA SER A 25 -42.13 11.53 -48.25
C SER A 25 -42.46 10.27 -47.44
N SER A 26 -42.74 10.48 -46.18
CA SER A 26 -44.12 10.43 -45.64
C SER A 26 -44.15 10.77 -44.15
N ALA A 27 -45.10 11.61 -43.78
CA ALA A 27 -45.30 12.16 -42.46
C ALA A 27 -45.69 11.14 -41.39
N ALA A 28 -45.98 9.89 -41.75
CA ALA A 28 -46.35 8.82 -40.82
C ALA A 28 -45.18 8.14 -40.08
N LEU A 29 -43.93 8.39 -40.53
CA LEU A 29 -42.74 7.78 -39.88
C LEU A 29 -42.15 8.63 -38.75
N ARG A 30 -42.60 9.88 -38.58
CA ARG A 30 -42.09 10.81 -37.58
C ARG A 30 -42.64 10.58 -36.18
N THR A 31 -43.85 10.02 -36.03
CA THR A 31 -44.48 9.76 -34.73
C THR A 31 -43.99 8.45 -34.08
N ALA A 32 -43.61 7.44 -34.87
CA ALA A 32 -43.08 6.20 -34.32
C ALA A 32 -41.61 6.34 -33.83
N LEU A 33 -40.81 7.23 -34.49
CA LEU A 33 -39.40 7.43 -34.09
C LEU A 33 -39.24 8.26 -32.81
N SER A 34 -40.23 9.15 -32.49
CA SER A 34 -40.21 9.93 -31.26
C SER A 34 -40.52 9.10 -30.01
N LEU A 35 -41.34 8.03 -30.15
CA LEU A 35 -41.69 7.17 -28.99
C LEU A 35 -40.56 6.19 -28.64
N VAL A 36 -39.78 5.76 -29.63
CA VAL A 36 -38.62 4.85 -29.38
C VAL A 36 -37.42 5.65 -28.82
N ALA A 37 -37.24 6.89 -29.21
CA ALA A 37 -36.17 7.74 -28.68
C ALA A 37 -36.40 8.10 -27.19
N THR A 38 -37.66 8.20 -26.75
CA THR A 38 -37.97 8.48 -25.33
C THR A 38 -37.79 7.27 -24.44
N LEU A 39 -37.91 6.04 -24.96
CA LEU A 39 -37.65 4.82 -24.19
C LEU A 39 -36.14 4.52 -23.99
N PHE A 40 -35.30 5.01 -24.93
CA PHE A 40 -33.84 4.83 -24.80
C PHE A 40 -33.15 5.86 -23.86
N LEU A 41 -33.83 6.96 -23.53
CA LEU A 41 -33.30 7.98 -22.63
C LEU A 41 -33.54 7.69 -21.14
N VAL A 42 -34.39 6.70 -20.80
CA VAL A 42 -34.63 6.29 -19.40
C VAL A 42 -33.71 5.14 -18.97
N GLY A 43 -32.98 4.51 -19.93
CA GLY A 43 -32.08 3.38 -19.66
C GLY A 43 -30.63 3.77 -19.32
N CYS A 44 -30.24 5.05 -19.40
CA CYS A 44 -28.85 5.50 -19.12
C CYS A 44 -28.67 6.22 -17.79
N ALA A 45 -29.67 6.17 -16.92
CA ALA A 45 -29.51 6.63 -15.54
C ALA A 45 -29.30 5.40 -14.64
N ASN A 46 -28.08 5.19 -14.23
CA ASN A 46 -27.51 4.22 -13.27
C ASN A 46 -26.66 3.12 -13.91
N GLN A 47 -25.60 3.53 -14.56
CA GLN A 47 -24.34 2.80 -14.53
C GLN A 47 -23.23 3.78 -14.09
N GLU A 48 -23.29 4.29 -12.89
CA GLU A 48 -22.08 4.64 -12.14
C GLU A 48 -21.47 3.32 -11.63
N SER A 49 -21.06 2.49 -12.59
CA SER A 49 -20.37 1.26 -12.29
C SER A 49 -18.92 1.59 -11.94
N GLY A 50 -18.55 1.44 -10.68
CA GLY A 50 -17.22 0.99 -10.33
C GLY A 50 -16.18 2.04 -10.01
N ARG A 51 -16.51 3.30 -9.68
CA ARG A 51 -15.53 4.18 -9.05
C ARG A 51 -15.62 3.98 -7.53
N PRO A 52 -14.50 3.67 -6.86
CA PRO A 52 -14.50 3.54 -5.41
C PRO A 52 -14.87 4.88 -4.77
N ASP A 53 -15.51 4.81 -3.59
CA ASP A 53 -15.94 5.99 -2.86
C ASP A 53 -14.75 6.78 -2.30
N ALA A 54 -13.63 6.11 -2.01
CA ALA A 54 -12.41 6.74 -1.53
C ALA A 54 -11.14 6.03 -2.04
N TYR A 55 -10.09 6.81 -2.32
CA TYR A 55 -8.75 6.34 -2.67
C TYR A 55 -7.76 6.58 -1.54
N VAL A 56 -7.10 5.53 -1.08
CA VAL A 56 -6.16 5.55 0.02
C VAL A 56 -4.79 5.08 -0.42
N ALA A 57 -3.77 5.95 -0.31
CA ALA A 57 -2.37 5.55 -0.40
C ALA A 57 -1.92 5.04 0.96
N ALA A 58 -1.57 3.76 1.07
CA ALA A 58 -1.28 3.12 2.35
C ALA A 58 0.04 2.35 2.34
N ALA A 59 0.81 2.50 3.42
CA ALA A 59 2.01 1.71 3.64
C ALA A 59 1.69 0.21 3.59
N SER A 60 2.53 -0.57 2.92
CA SER A 60 2.25 -1.96 2.55
C SER A 60 2.12 -2.92 3.73
N ASP A 61 2.61 -2.55 4.91
CA ASP A 61 2.42 -3.28 6.17
C ASP A 61 0.96 -3.31 6.65
N THR A 62 0.14 -2.34 6.22
CA THR A 62 -1.28 -2.25 6.60
C THR A 62 -2.20 -3.08 5.71
N ARG A 63 -1.69 -3.74 4.66
CA ARG A 63 -2.49 -4.38 3.61
C ARG A 63 -3.61 -5.26 4.16
N ASP A 64 -3.28 -6.21 5.01
CA ASP A 64 -4.24 -7.21 5.47
C ASP A 64 -5.23 -6.59 6.46
N ALA A 65 -4.75 -5.78 7.40
CA ALA A 65 -5.58 -5.07 8.38
C ALA A 65 -6.56 -4.11 7.68
N PHE A 66 -6.09 -3.34 6.70
CA PHE A 66 -6.95 -2.37 6.02
C PHE A 66 -7.91 -3.01 5.03
N THR A 67 -7.54 -4.15 4.45
CA THR A 67 -8.47 -4.95 3.64
C THR A 67 -9.64 -5.46 4.49
N GLU A 68 -9.36 -5.99 5.70
CA GLU A 68 -10.41 -6.40 6.63
C GLU A 68 -11.27 -5.20 7.07
N LEU A 69 -10.65 -4.11 7.50
CA LEU A 69 -11.38 -2.90 7.91
C LEU A 69 -12.27 -2.33 6.79
N ALA A 70 -11.79 -2.35 5.55
CA ALA A 70 -12.60 -1.91 4.41
C ALA A 70 -13.78 -2.84 4.13
N MET A 71 -13.63 -4.16 4.30
CA MET A 71 -14.75 -5.10 4.20
C MET A 71 -15.81 -4.86 5.28
N GLU A 72 -15.40 -4.56 6.51
CA GLU A 72 -16.31 -4.17 7.58
C GLU A 72 -17.05 -2.87 7.28
N LEU A 73 -16.34 -1.84 6.79
CA LEU A 73 -16.93 -0.56 6.40
C LEU A 73 -17.91 -0.72 5.24
N LYS A 74 -17.58 -1.55 4.25
CA LYS A 74 -18.50 -1.87 3.14
C LYS A 74 -19.77 -2.56 3.66
N SER A 75 -19.62 -3.54 4.53
CA SER A 75 -20.74 -4.27 5.11
C SER A 75 -21.64 -3.40 6.01
N ALA A 76 -21.03 -2.59 6.88
CA ALA A 76 -21.76 -1.81 7.88
C ALA A 76 -22.30 -0.48 7.36
N LYS A 77 -21.61 0.16 6.39
CA LYS A 77 -21.89 1.55 5.96
C LYS A 77 -22.01 1.70 4.43
N GLY A 78 -21.80 0.62 3.66
CA GLY A 78 -21.81 0.67 2.19
C GLY A 78 -20.64 1.45 1.59
N VAL A 79 -19.57 1.74 2.34
CA VAL A 79 -18.42 2.53 1.88
C VAL A 79 -17.39 1.64 1.20
N GLU A 80 -17.06 1.93 -0.07
CA GLU A 80 -16.02 1.24 -0.83
C GLU A 80 -14.72 2.04 -0.82
N VAL A 81 -13.65 1.41 -0.33
CA VAL A 81 -12.30 1.99 -0.26
C VAL A 81 -11.38 1.21 -1.18
N GLU A 82 -10.68 1.93 -2.05
CA GLU A 82 -9.60 1.37 -2.87
C GLU A 82 -8.26 1.80 -2.33
N PHE A 83 -7.34 0.84 -2.22
CA PHE A 83 -5.99 1.07 -1.71
C PHE A 83 -4.95 0.98 -2.80
N VAL A 84 -3.98 1.89 -2.74
CA VAL A 84 -2.69 1.74 -3.39
C VAL A 84 -1.67 1.46 -2.30
N PHE A 85 -1.23 0.20 -2.21
CA PHE A 85 -0.22 -0.22 -1.24
C PHE A 85 1.18 -0.06 -1.81
N GLY A 86 2.08 0.49 -1.00
CA GLY A 86 3.46 0.71 -1.40
C GLY A 86 4.38 1.10 -0.24
N SER A 87 5.59 1.46 -0.56
CA SER A 87 6.50 2.06 0.41
C SER A 87 6.02 3.47 0.79
N SER A 88 6.07 3.80 2.08
CA SER A 88 5.61 5.11 2.59
C SER A 88 6.25 6.29 1.87
N GLY A 89 7.57 6.25 1.62
CA GLY A 89 8.28 7.33 0.94
C GLY A 89 7.89 7.46 -0.53
N MET A 90 7.70 6.35 -1.25
CA MET A 90 7.26 6.39 -2.65
C MET A 90 5.83 6.93 -2.77
N LEU A 91 4.94 6.54 -1.86
CA LEU A 91 3.57 7.07 -1.82
C LEU A 91 3.55 8.56 -1.44
N ARG A 92 4.45 9.00 -0.53
CA ARG A 92 4.65 10.43 -0.25
C ARG A 92 4.98 11.19 -1.53
N GLU A 93 5.94 10.72 -2.33
CA GLU A 93 6.29 11.35 -3.61
C GLU A 93 5.08 11.45 -4.55
N GLN A 94 4.25 10.40 -4.62
CA GLN A 94 3.04 10.43 -5.44
C GLN A 94 2.05 11.51 -4.94
N VAL A 95 1.85 11.64 -3.62
CA VAL A 95 1.02 12.70 -3.04
C VAL A 95 1.58 14.08 -3.36
N LEU A 96 2.89 14.28 -3.19
CA LEU A 96 3.56 15.56 -3.48
C LEU A 96 3.51 15.92 -4.97
N ASN A 97 3.44 14.93 -5.85
CA ASN A 97 3.22 15.11 -7.29
C ASN A 97 1.74 15.21 -7.69
N GLY A 98 0.83 15.32 -6.72
CA GLY A 98 -0.59 15.59 -6.95
C GLY A 98 -1.43 14.37 -7.29
N ALA A 99 -0.97 13.16 -6.97
CA ALA A 99 -1.80 11.96 -7.11
C ALA A 99 -3.12 12.11 -6.30
N PRO A 100 -4.26 11.64 -6.85
CA PRO A 100 -5.58 11.97 -6.33
C PRO A 100 -6.02 11.11 -5.13
N TYR A 101 -5.14 10.95 -4.16
CA TYR A 101 -5.45 10.23 -2.93
C TYR A 101 -6.25 11.08 -1.94
N ASP A 102 -7.24 10.48 -1.34
CA ASP A 102 -8.08 11.09 -0.31
C ASP A 102 -7.45 10.96 1.09
N VAL A 103 -6.77 9.84 1.35
CA VAL A 103 -6.02 9.59 2.59
C VAL A 103 -4.62 9.11 2.24
N TYR A 104 -3.63 9.62 2.96
CA TYR A 104 -2.27 9.09 2.94
C TYR A 104 -1.94 8.48 4.29
N VAL A 105 -1.49 7.22 4.29
CA VAL A 105 -1.13 6.46 5.48
C VAL A 105 0.33 6.01 5.36
N SER A 106 1.10 6.32 6.39
CA SER A 106 2.55 6.11 6.40
C SER A 106 2.99 5.46 7.71
N ALA A 107 3.94 4.55 7.62
CA ALA A 107 4.68 4.00 8.77
C ALA A 107 5.81 4.95 9.25
N ASN A 108 5.77 6.22 8.87
CA ASN A 108 6.71 7.26 9.28
C ASN A 108 6.00 8.62 9.38
N SER A 109 5.95 9.18 10.58
CA SER A 109 5.30 10.47 10.84
C SER A 109 5.98 11.65 10.12
N GLN A 110 7.30 11.58 9.87
CA GLN A 110 8.03 12.63 9.16
C GLN A 110 7.54 12.77 7.71
N PHE A 111 7.27 11.66 7.02
CA PHE A 111 6.72 11.70 5.65
C PHE A 111 5.33 12.35 5.62
N VAL A 112 4.53 12.16 6.66
CA VAL A 112 3.24 12.84 6.80
C VAL A 112 3.42 14.34 7.06
N ALA A 113 4.40 14.71 7.89
CA ALA A 113 4.73 16.12 8.13
C ALA A 113 5.12 16.85 6.84
N GLU A 114 5.94 16.22 5.98
CA GLU A 114 6.31 16.77 4.67
C GLU A 114 5.11 16.98 3.74
N VAL A 115 4.12 16.06 3.75
CA VAL A 115 2.86 16.21 3.00
C VAL A 115 2.04 17.42 3.52
N VAL A 116 2.07 17.66 4.84
CA VAL A 116 1.44 18.83 5.47
C VAL A 116 2.17 20.11 5.10
N GLU A 117 3.50 20.14 5.21
CA GLU A 117 4.33 21.30 4.87
C GLU A 117 4.17 21.69 3.40
N ALA A 118 4.09 20.72 2.49
CA ALA A 118 3.80 20.95 1.08
C ALA A 118 2.35 21.38 0.81
N GLY A 119 1.50 21.40 1.82
CA GLY A 119 0.13 21.90 1.74
C GLY A 119 -0.89 20.92 1.17
N PHE A 120 -0.60 19.62 1.08
CA PHE A 120 -1.55 18.60 0.62
C PHE A 120 -2.51 18.12 1.72
N ALA A 121 -2.14 18.26 2.99
CA ALA A 121 -3.00 18.01 4.14
C ALA A 121 -2.92 19.18 5.13
N ARG A 122 -3.80 19.19 6.13
CA ARG A 122 -3.75 20.18 7.23
C ARG A 122 -3.26 19.51 8.51
N PRO A 123 -2.53 20.22 9.40
CA PRO A 123 -2.09 19.64 10.66
C PRO A 123 -3.23 19.04 11.50
N ALA A 124 -4.40 19.67 11.49
CA ALA A 124 -5.59 19.20 12.22
C ALA A 124 -6.17 17.87 11.68
N ASN A 125 -5.76 17.45 10.49
CA ASN A 125 -6.21 16.23 9.84
C ASN A 125 -5.11 15.14 9.82
N VAL A 126 -4.17 15.24 10.73
CA VAL A 126 -3.12 14.22 10.95
C VAL A 126 -3.38 13.52 12.27
N ARG A 127 -3.26 12.21 12.28
CA ARG A 127 -3.31 11.41 13.50
C ARG A 127 -2.33 10.26 13.46
N GLU A 128 -1.64 10.03 14.54
CA GLU A 128 -0.99 8.76 14.83
C GLU A 128 -2.06 7.79 15.32
N TYR A 129 -2.07 6.56 14.80
CA TYR A 129 -3.12 5.60 15.14
C TYR A 129 -2.58 4.29 15.71
N ALA A 130 -1.29 3.98 15.51
CA ALA A 130 -0.65 2.77 16.03
C ALA A 130 0.89 2.86 15.96
N LEU A 131 1.56 1.85 16.53
CA LEU A 131 2.96 1.54 16.27
C LEU A 131 3.04 0.23 15.49
N GLY A 132 3.93 0.17 14.49
CA GLY A 132 4.29 -1.04 13.78
C GLY A 132 5.32 -1.85 14.58
N VAL A 133 5.33 -3.16 14.33
CA VAL A 133 6.25 -4.10 14.98
C VAL A 133 7.12 -4.77 13.92
N LEU A 134 8.45 -4.69 14.11
CA LEU A 134 9.42 -5.38 13.26
C LEU A 134 9.51 -6.85 13.71
N ALA A 135 9.50 -7.76 12.73
CA ALA A 135 9.61 -9.19 12.96
C ALA A 135 10.63 -9.81 12.00
N MET A 136 11.27 -10.89 12.46
CA MET A 136 12.13 -11.75 11.65
C MET A 136 11.34 -12.98 11.19
N ILE A 137 11.49 -13.34 9.93
CA ILE A 137 10.98 -14.59 9.33
C ILE A 137 12.11 -15.32 8.63
N SER A 138 11.90 -16.62 8.37
CA SER A 138 12.79 -17.43 7.53
C SER A 138 12.01 -18.06 6.39
N ARG A 139 12.72 -18.44 5.31
CA ARG A 139 12.16 -19.28 4.27
C ARG A 139 11.90 -20.70 4.79
N ASP A 140 11.08 -21.44 4.09
CA ASP A 140 10.80 -22.83 4.42
C ASP A 140 12.09 -23.67 4.51
N GLY A 141 12.13 -24.52 5.52
CA GLY A 141 13.27 -25.41 5.79
C GLY A 141 14.46 -24.74 6.49
N VAL A 142 14.39 -23.44 6.79
CA VAL A 142 15.38 -22.72 7.59
C VAL A 142 14.76 -22.36 8.96
N GLY A 143 15.41 -22.79 10.03
CA GLY A 143 14.95 -22.50 11.38
C GLY A 143 15.16 -21.04 11.76
N LEU A 144 14.21 -20.48 12.52
CA LEU A 144 14.39 -19.19 13.19
C LEU A 144 15.25 -19.35 14.46
N PRO A 145 15.91 -18.26 14.91
CA PRO A 145 16.66 -18.28 16.16
C PRO A 145 15.76 -18.68 17.34
N ALA A 146 16.35 -19.36 18.32
CA ALA A 146 15.62 -19.72 19.53
C ALA A 146 15.10 -18.44 20.23
N PRO A 147 13.89 -18.47 20.82
CA PRO A 147 13.41 -17.35 21.62
C PRO A 147 14.28 -17.16 22.87
N ALA A 148 14.34 -15.93 23.38
CA ALA A 148 15.10 -15.57 24.58
C ALA A 148 14.74 -16.42 25.81
N THR A 149 13.46 -16.81 25.90
CA THR A 149 12.93 -17.73 26.92
C THR A 149 11.94 -18.68 26.29
N PRO A 150 11.75 -19.92 26.79
CA PRO A 150 10.73 -20.82 26.28
C PRO A 150 9.34 -20.17 26.31
N GLY A 151 8.67 -20.14 25.14
CA GLY A 151 7.37 -19.51 24.97
C GLY A 151 7.38 -18.01 24.65
N ALA A 152 8.53 -17.35 24.66
CA ALA A 152 8.64 -15.96 24.20
C ALA A 152 8.51 -15.84 22.68
N THR A 153 7.90 -14.78 22.21
CA THR A 153 7.80 -14.44 20.77
C THR A 153 8.96 -13.57 20.31
N SER A 154 9.69 -12.92 21.23
CA SER A 154 10.85 -12.07 20.90
C SER A 154 12.15 -12.86 20.88
N SER A 155 13.04 -12.49 19.97
CA SER A 155 14.40 -13.01 19.89
C SER A 155 15.33 -12.21 20.80
N ASP A 156 16.19 -12.92 21.52
CA ASP A 156 17.36 -12.31 22.14
C ASP A 156 18.33 -11.81 21.04
N PRO A 157 18.94 -10.61 21.22
CA PRO A 157 19.92 -10.06 20.27
C PRO A 157 21.04 -11.05 19.91
N SER A 158 21.55 -11.84 20.86
CA SER A 158 22.61 -12.83 20.60
C SER A 158 22.14 -13.97 19.69
N SER A 159 20.87 -14.36 19.76
CA SER A 159 20.30 -15.39 18.90
C SER A 159 20.08 -14.90 17.47
N ILE A 160 19.70 -13.64 17.29
CA ILE A 160 19.66 -12.99 15.96
C ILE A 160 21.08 -12.99 15.38
N LEU A 161 22.08 -12.53 16.14
CA LEU A 161 23.48 -12.50 15.70
C LEU A 161 23.97 -13.87 15.22
N SER A 162 23.70 -14.93 15.98
CA SER A 162 24.11 -16.29 15.62
C SER A 162 23.47 -16.76 14.31
N THR A 163 22.25 -16.33 14.04
CA THR A 163 21.48 -16.66 12.83
C THR A 163 21.97 -15.89 11.60
N LEU A 164 22.36 -14.63 11.78
CA LEU A 164 22.86 -13.77 10.69
C LEU A 164 24.31 -14.11 10.29
N GLY A 165 24.99 -15.03 11.02
CA GLY A 165 26.30 -15.54 10.64
C GLY A 165 26.28 -16.28 9.31
N GLY A 166 27.46 -16.45 8.69
CA GLY A 166 27.63 -17.25 7.48
C GLY A 166 27.26 -16.53 6.19
N THR A 167 26.66 -17.26 5.24
CA THR A 167 26.38 -16.79 3.86
C THR A 167 24.91 -16.54 3.59
N SER A 168 24.06 -16.54 4.60
CA SER A 168 22.61 -16.36 4.47
C SER A 168 22.26 -15.00 3.89
N ARG A 169 21.34 -15.00 2.90
CA ARG A 169 20.80 -13.77 2.31
C ARG A 169 19.65 -13.25 3.15
N ILE A 170 19.55 -11.94 3.27
CA ILE A 170 18.63 -11.27 4.18
C ILE A 170 17.81 -10.23 3.40
N ALA A 171 16.49 -10.39 3.36
CA ALA A 171 15.59 -9.41 2.75
C ALA A 171 15.18 -8.34 3.77
N ILE A 172 15.31 -7.07 3.38
CA ILE A 172 14.75 -5.92 4.09
C ILE A 172 14.08 -4.99 3.07
N ALA A 173 13.08 -4.24 3.49
CA ALA A 173 12.59 -3.16 2.66
C ALA A 173 13.69 -2.10 2.44
N ASN A 174 13.71 -1.43 1.28
CA ASN A 174 14.75 -0.45 0.98
C ASN A 174 14.69 0.75 1.95
N PRO A 175 15.71 0.96 2.79
CA PRO A 175 15.70 2.02 3.81
C PRO A 175 15.69 3.44 3.24
N ALA A 176 15.97 3.62 1.94
CA ALA A 176 15.90 4.93 1.30
C ALA A 176 14.47 5.52 1.30
N HIS A 177 13.44 4.67 1.36
CA HIS A 177 12.05 5.12 1.28
C HIS A 177 11.04 4.26 2.09
N ALA A 178 11.49 3.16 2.72
CA ALA A 178 10.64 2.26 3.48
C ALA A 178 10.97 2.28 4.98
N PRO A 179 10.03 2.69 5.86
CA PRO A 179 10.28 2.82 7.30
C PRO A 179 10.70 1.51 7.97
N TYR A 180 10.12 0.37 7.60
CA TYR A 180 10.56 -0.93 8.09
C TYR A 180 11.99 -1.30 7.66
N GLY A 181 12.43 -0.80 6.50
CA GLY A 181 13.82 -0.91 6.07
C GLY A 181 14.76 -0.06 6.92
N VAL A 182 14.33 1.15 7.31
CA VAL A 182 15.07 1.99 8.25
C VAL A 182 15.20 1.28 9.60
N ALA A 183 14.09 0.75 10.15
CA ALA A 183 14.09 0.02 11.42
C ALA A 183 15.00 -1.23 11.37
N ALA A 184 14.94 -2.00 10.26
CA ALA A 184 15.84 -3.14 10.07
C ALA A 184 17.32 -2.72 10.02
N LYS A 185 17.64 -1.62 9.32
CA LYS A 185 19.00 -1.07 9.29
C LYS A 185 19.47 -0.60 10.68
N GLU A 186 18.63 0.10 11.42
CA GLU A 186 18.93 0.54 12.78
C GLU A 186 19.19 -0.65 13.72
N MET A 187 18.37 -1.68 13.62
CA MET A 187 18.56 -2.93 14.37
C MET A 187 19.91 -3.57 14.02
N LEU A 188 20.29 -3.71 12.75
CA LEU A 188 21.58 -4.25 12.34
C LEU A 188 22.76 -3.39 12.84
N GLN A 189 22.59 -2.07 12.86
CA GLN A 189 23.56 -1.13 13.43
C GLN A 189 23.70 -1.30 14.95
N SER A 190 22.57 -1.41 15.66
CA SER A 190 22.55 -1.62 17.12
C SER A 190 23.21 -2.94 17.53
N LEU A 191 23.13 -3.95 16.65
CA LEU A 191 23.80 -5.24 16.82
C LEU A 191 25.27 -5.23 16.36
N ASN A 192 25.78 -4.15 15.76
CA ASN A 192 27.12 -3.99 15.21
C ASN A 192 27.45 -5.01 14.09
N VAL A 193 26.47 -5.40 13.27
CA VAL A 193 26.64 -6.37 12.16
C VAL A 193 26.36 -5.78 10.76
N SER A 194 26.09 -4.50 10.67
CA SER A 194 25.72 -3.85 9.41
C SER A 194 26.72 -4.12 8.28
N ASP A 195 28.02 -4.02 8.57
CA ASP A 195 29.08 -4.22 7.58
C ASP A 195 29.23 -5.72 7.23
N ASP A 196 29.04 -6.61 8.19
CA ASP A 196 29.16 -8.07 8.02
C ASP A 196 28.06 -8.64 7.12
N VAL A 197 26.90 -7.98 7.05
CA VAL A 197 25.74 -8.43 6.26
C VAL A 197 25.50 -7.62 4.99
N ALA A 198 26.22 -6.50 4.79
CA ALA A 198 25.94 -5.53 3.73
C ALA A 198 25.82 -6.17 2.33
N ASP A 199 26.75 -7.05 1.96
CA ASP A 199 26.77 -7.72 0.65
C ASP A 199 25.71 -8.83 0.52
N ARG A 200 25.01 -9.15 1.59
CA ARG A 200 23.99 -10.20 1.65
C ARG A 200 22.56 -9.65 1.77
N LEU A 201 22.43 -8.31 1.85
CA LEU A 201 21.14 -7.67 1.90
C LEU A 201 20.47 -7.66 0.52
N ILE A 202 19.22 -8.07 0.48
CA ILE A 202 18.32 -7.89 -0.66
C ILE A 202 17.36 -6.78 -0.30
N LEU A 203 17.44 -5.66 -1.04
CA LEU A 203 16.60 -4.49 -0.82
C LEU A 203 15.30 -4.62 -1.62
N ALA A 204 14.22 -4.89 -0.93
CA ALA A 204 12.88 -4.97 -1.49
C ALA A 204 12.26 -3.58 -1.70
N GLU A 205 11.35 -3.43 -2.66
CA GLU A 205 10.67 -2.17 -2.93
C GLU A 205 9.87 -1.65 -1.72
N ASN A 206 9.25 -2.55 -0.97
CA ASN A 206 8.50 -2.26 0.25
C ASN A 206 8.52 -3.48 1.18
N VAL A 207 7.92 -3.35 2.38
CA VAL A 207 7.99 -4.41 3.38
C VAL A 207 7.17 -5.66 3.01
N ALA A 208 6.11 -5.54 2.22
CA ALA A 208 5.38 -6.70 1.74
C ALA A 208 6.17 -7.44 0.63
N ASP A 209 6.93 -6.72 -0.19
CA ASP A 209 7.83 -7.35 -1.15
C ASP A 209 9.00 -8.09 -0.46
N ALA A 210 9.48 -7.59 0.68
CA ALA A 210 10.47 -8.33 1.49
C ALA A 210 9.93 -9.68 1.98
N VAL A 211 8.64 -9.76 2.38
CA VAL A 211 7.98 -11.03 2.72
C VAL A 211 8.00 -11.97 1.49
N ARG A 212 7.56 -11.48 0.33
CA ARG A 212 7.52 -12.25 -0.92
C ARG A 212 8.90 -12.81 -1.30
N ILE A 213 9.97 -12.05 -1.16
CA ILE A 213 11.34 -12.46 -1.46
C ILE A 213 11.75 -13.66 -0.57
N VAL A 214 11.40 -13.64 0.71
CA VAL A 214 11.67 -14.76 1.63
C VAL A 214 10.83 -16.00 1.25
N GLU A 215 9.55 -15.81 0.97
CA GLU A 215 8.62 -16.87 0.58
C GLU A 215 9.01 -17.53 -0.74
N ALA A 216 9.56 -16.77 -1.68
CA ALA A 216 10.09 -17.28 -2.93
C ALA A 216 11.45 -18.01 -2.77
N GLY A 217 12.04 -18.03 -1.57
CA GLY A 217 13.35 -18.62 -1.31
C GLY A 217 14.53 -17.81 -1.87
N GLU A 218 14.29 -16.56 -2.28
CA GLU A 218 15.32 -15.67 -2.78
C GLU A 218 16.21 -15.12 -1.64
N ALA A 219 15.67 -15.06 -0.42
CA ALA A 219 16.40 -14.80 0.82
C ALA A 219 16.16 -15.91 1.84
N ASP A 220 17.12 -16.15 2.73
CA ASP A 220 17.02 -17.13 3.80
C ASP A 220 16.23 -16.57 4.98
N PHE A 221 16.40 -15.27 5.25
CA PHE A 221 15.73 -14.54 6.31
C PHE A 221 15.17 -13.21 5.79
N GLY A 222 14.22 -12.65 6.52
CA GLY A 222 13.72 -11.30 6.27
C GLY A 222 13.36 -10.57 7.56
N PHE A 223 13.60 -9.25 7.58
CA PHE A 223 13.07 -8.36 8.61
C PHE A 223 11.90 -7.59 8.01
N VAL A 224 10.72 -7.87 8.53
CA VAL A 224 9.43 -7.52 7.92
C VAL A 224 8.44 -6.98 8.96
N ALA A 225 7.26 -6.56 8.52
CA ALA A 225 6.19 -6.15 9.42
C ALA A 225 5.49 -7.38 10.02
N LEU A 226 5.34 -7.43 11.34
CA LEU A 226 4.58 -8.47 12.04
C LEU A 226 3.17 -8.62 11.44
N ALA A 227 2.54 -7.52 11.08
CA ALA A 227 1.19 -7.48 10.54
C ALA A 227 0.98 -8.33 9.28
N LEU A 228 2.04 -8.57 8.52
CA LEU A 228 2.01 -9.39 7.28
C LEU A 228 2.34 -10.87 7.53
N VAL A 229 2.84 -11.23 8.72
CA VAL A 229 3.43 -12.56 8.97
C VAL A 229 2.96 -13.19 10.28
N ARG A 230 1.96 -12.63 10.95
CA ARG A 230 1.47 -13.07 12.26
C ARG A 230 1.02 -14.54 12.29
N ASP A 231 0.53 -15.06 11.17
CA ASP A 231 -0.02 -16.40 11.06
C ASP A 231 1.04 -17.46 10.66
N ARG A 232 2.31 -17.05 10.55
CA ARG A 232 3.45 -17.95 10.30
C ARG A 232 4.48 -17.87 11.43
N GLU A 233 5.43 -18.79 11.43
CA GLU A 233 6.54 -18.72 12.39
C GLU A 233 7.34 -17.42 12.20
N HIS A 234 7.49 -16.66 13.26
CA HIS A 234 8.21 -15.40 13.27
C HIS A 234 8.88 -15.17 14.64
N ARG A 235 9.76 -14.19 14.71
CA ARG A 235 10.31 -13.65 15.96
C ARG A 235 10.18 -12.14 15.94
N VAL A 236 9.58 -11.59 16.99
CA VAL A 236 9.51 -10.14 17.17
C VAL A 236 10.90 -9.60 17.49
N VAL A 237 11.32 -8.56 16.81
CA VAL A 237 12.56 -7.84 17.10
C VAL A 237 12.36 -6.95 18.33
N ASP A 238 13.33 -6.91 19.22
CA ASP A 238 13.28 -6.04 20.41
C ASP A 238 13.20 -4.57 19.98
N THR A 239 12.21 -3.87 20.49
CA THR A 239 11.94 -2.46 20.16
C THR A 239 13.05 -1.51 20.62
N SER A 240 13.95 -1.92 21.51
CA SER A 240 15.13 -1.15 21.90
C SER A 240 16.21 -1.07 20.82
N LEU A 241 16.14 -1.92 19.79
CA LEU A 241 17.12 -2.00 18.72
C LEU A 241 16.86 -1.04 17.56
N HIS A 242 15.71 -0.40 17.53
CA HIS A 242 15.33 0.55 16.47
C HIS A 242 14.37 1.63 16.99
N GLN A 243 14.23 2.72 16.26
CA GLN A 243 13.24 3.75 16.59
C GLN A 243 11.81 3.24 16.40
N PRO A 244 10.82 3.76 17.15
CA PRO A 244 9.42 3.38 17.00
C PRO A 244 8.90 3.60 15.57
N ILE A 245 8.23 2.59 15.01
CA ILE A 245 7.62 2.66 13.67
C ILE A 245 6.22 3.27 13.80
N ARG A 246 6.14 4.62 13.75
CA ARG A 246 4.91 5.38 14.01
C ARG A 246 3.97 5.35 12.81
N GLN A 247 2.83 4.72 12.99
CA GLN A 247 1.77 4.65 11.99
C GLN A 247 0.92 5.92 12.03
N THR A 248 1.01 6.73 10.98
CA THR A 248 0.38 8.05 10.94
C THR A 248 -0.45 8.18 9.66
N ALA A 249 -1.65 8.70 9.78
CA ALA A 249 -2.56 8.98 8.68
C ALA A 249 -2.80 10.47 8.52
N ALA A 250 -2.89 10.93 7.27
CA ALA A 250 -3.34 12.27 6.91
C ALA A 250 -4.57 12.20 5.99
N LEU A 251 -5.64 12.86 6.37
CA LEU A 251 -6.73 13.16 5.46
C LEU A 251 -6.30 14.35 4.58
N THR A 252 -6.19 14.13 3.27
CA THR A 252 -5.73 15.16 2.34
C THR A 252 -6.77 16.27 2.16
N LYS A 253 -6.39 17.41 1.60
CA LYS A 253 -7.35 18.48 1.26
C LYS A 253 -8.46 18.01 0.30
N ARG A 254 -8.15 17.01 -0.55
CA ARG A 254 -9.14 16.33 -1.39
C ARG A 254 -10.08 15.49 -0.52
N GLY A 255 -9.54 14.66 0.35
CA GLY A 255 -10.29 13.77 1.23
C GLY A 255 -11.17 14.51 2.25
N GLU A 256 -10.82 15.74 2.63
CA GLU A 256 -11.68 16.59 3.48
C GLU A 256 -13.09 16.79 2.92
N LYS A 257 -13.24 16.72 1.60
CA LYS A 257 -14.52 16.90 0.90
C LYS A 257 -15.20 15.56 0.58
N ASN A 258 -14.54 14.44 0.91
CA ASN A 258 -15.01 13.10 0.64
C ASN A 258 -15.50 12.42 1.93
N ALA A 259 -16.80 12.18 2.03
CA ALA A 259 -17.42 11.57 3.22
C ALA A 259 -16.94 10.13 3.45
N ALA A 260 -16.72 9.34 2.38
CA ALA A 260 -16.21 7.97 2.48
C ALA A 260 -14.78 7.93 3.00
N ALA A 261 -13.91 8.83 2.49
CA ALA A 261 -12.54 8.96 2.97
C ALA A 261 -12.48 9.36 4.44
N ARG A 262 -13.36 10.26 4.87
CA ARG A 262 -13.50 10.65 6.27
C ARG A 262 -13.96 9.46 7.12
N THR A 263 -14.93 8.69 6.62
CA THR A 263 -15.39 7.47 7.31
C THR A 263 -14.26 6.46 7.54
N PHE A 264 -13.44 6.20 6.52
CA PHE A 264 -12.26 5.34 6.66
C PHE A 264 -11.22 5.94 7.63
N TYR A 265 -10.91 7.23 7.47
CA TYR A 265 -9.94 7.92 8.33
C TYR A 265 -10.36 7.88 9.81
N ASP A 266 -11.64 8.09 10.12
CA ASP A 266 -12.15 8.04 11.49
C ASP A 266 -12.21 6.60 12.04
N ALA A 267 -12.41 5.61 11.17
CA ALA A 267 -12.39 4.20 11.55
C ALA A 267 -11.03 3.74 12.10
N LEU A 268 -9.92 4.35 11.69
CA LEU A 268 -8.57 3.97 12.18
C LEU A 268 -8.42 4.08 13.71
N VAL A 269 -9.23 4.90 14.35
CA VAL A 269 -9.20 5.10 15.81
C VAL A 269 -10.53 4.74 16.48
N SER A 270 -11.48 4.18 15.74
CA SER A 270 -12.71 3.63 16.31
C SER A 270 -12.42 2.33 17.07
N PRO A 271 -13.29 1.92 18.01
CA PRO A 271 -13.13 0.64 18.71
C PRO A 271 -12.96 -0.55 17.76
N GLU A 272 -13.71 -0.58 16.65
CA GLU A 272 -13.64 -1.64 15.63
C GLU A 272 -12.30 -1.59 14.89
N GLY A 273 -11.86 -0.43 14.44
CA GLY A 273 -10.58 -0.26 13.75
C GLY A 273 -9.40 -0.61 14.66
N VAL A 274 -9.44 -0.20 15.94
CA VAL A 274 -8.44 -0.58 16.95
C VAL A 274 -8.41 -2.09 17.16
N ALA A 275 -9.59 -2.74 17.20
CA ALA A 275 -9.66 -4.20 17.32
C ALA A 275 -9.01 -4.90 16.13
N VAL A 276 -9.28 -4.42 14.90
CA VAL A 276 -8.63 -4.93 13.68
C VAL A 276 -7.11 -4.70 13.75
N LEU A 277 -6.65 -3.49 14.05
CA LEU A 277 -5.21 -3.18 14.13
C LEU A 277 -4.50 -4.09 15.13
N ARG A 278 -5.05 -4.27 16.34
CA ARG A 278 -4.50 -5.16 17.36
C ARG A 278 -4.48 -6.62 16.90
N LYS A 279 -5.53 -7.09 16.23
CA LYS A 279 -5.61 -8.42 15.63
C LYS A 279 -4.44 -8.68 14.69
N TYR A 280 -4.00 -7.66 13.95
CA TYR A 280 -2.88 -7.76 13.01
C TYR A 280 -1.51 -7.43 13.66
N GLY A 281 -1.45 -7.26 14.98
CA GLY A 281 -0.20 -7.09 15.73
C GLY A 281 0.34 -5.66 15.75
N PHE A 282 -0.46 -4.67 15.36
CA PHE A 282 -0.12 -3.28 15.65
C PHE A 282 -0.31 -2.99 17.14
N VAL A 283 0.59 -2.16 17.71
CA VAL A 283 0.45 -1.66 19.07
C VAL A 283 -0.36 -0.37 19.04
N VAL A 284 -1.52 -0.36 19.71
CA VAL A 284 -2.37 0.83 19.86
C VAL A 284 -2.35 1.26 21.32
N GLU A 285 -1.79 2.44 21.57
CA GLU A 285 -1.65 3.01 22.91
C GLU A 285 -2.96 3.66 23.37
N GLY A 286 -3.26 3.62 24.66
CA GLY A 286 -4.26 4.48 25.31
C GLY A 286 -5.73 4.11 25.15
N GLN A 287 -6.09 2.90 24.70
CA GLN A 287 -7.47 2.38 24.71
C GLN A 287 -7.46 0.98 25.36
N GLU A 288 -7.60 0.96 26.68
CA GLU A 288 -7.98 -0.25 27.43
C GLU A 288 -9.50 -0.43 27.39
#